data_8ce1d96143a3145c504187afe452a409
#
_entry.id   8ce1d96143a3145c504187afe452a409
#
_cell.length_a   1.000
_cell.length_b   1.000
_cell.length_c   1.000
_cell.angle_alpha   90.00
_cell.angle_beta   90.00
_cell.angle_gamma   90.00
#
_symmetry.space_group_name_H-M   'P 1'
#
loop_
_entity.id
_entity.type
_entity.pdbx_description
1 polymer ?
#
loop_
_entity_poly.entity_id
_entity_poly.type
_entity_poly.pdbx_seq_one_letter_code
_entity_poly.pdbx_strand_id
1 'polypeptide(L)'
;GVAPDVRFSKGEHLWNNNERRMQFEQVAEGSVTLDEFVAQLSDEELAHLLGGQPNTGVANTFGFGNLPECGIPNFMTADGPAGLRILPECGVCTTAWPCATLLACTWNPEIVYEVGAAGAKEVKENNIAVWLTPAINIHRTPMCGRNFEYYSEDPYLVAKQAGAMVRGIQSQHIAATVK
;
A
#
# COMPACT_ATOMS: atom_id res chain seq x y z
N GLY A 1 11.31 -7.45 -20.00
CA GLY A 1 12.64 -7.45 -19.47
C GLY A 1 12.55 -7.22 -17.98
N VAL A 2 13.03 -8.16 -17.18
CA VAL A 2 13.19 -8.00 -15.74
C VAL A 2 14.10 -6.79 -15.55
N ALA A 3 13.63 -5.79 -14.78
CA ALA A 3 14.48 -4.68 -14.39
C ALA A 3 15.77 -5.25 -13.79
N PRO A 4 16.94 -4.70 -14.10
CA PRO A 4 18.17 -5.18 -13.51
C PRO A 4 18.01 -5.13 -12.00
N ASP A 5 18.35 -6.24 -11.36
CA ASP A 5 18.42 -6.38 -9.93
C ASP A 5 19.27 -5.20 -9.41
N VAL A 6 18.60 -4.16 -8.92
CA VAL A 6 19.29 -3.07 -8.23
C VAL A 6 19.68 -3.65 -6.88
N ARG A 7 20.66 -4.52 -6.94
CA ARG A 7 21.40 -4.86 -5.74
C ARG A 7 22.00 -3.55 -5.29
N PHE A 8 21.48 -3.05 -4.20
CA PHE A 8 22.33 -2.23 -3.38
C PHE A 8 23.61 -3.04 -3.25
N SER A 9 24.62 -2.66 -4.01
CA SER A 9 25.94 -3.03 -3.60
C SER A 9 25.93 -2.70 -2.11
N LYS A 10 26.28 -3.64 -1.26
CA LYS A 10 26.72 -3.31 0.09
C LYS A 10 27.86 -2.34 -0.14
N GLY A 11 27.50 -1.07 -0.39
CA GLY A 11 28.45 0.00 -0.33
C GLY A 11 29.09 -0.23 1.01
N GLU A 12 30.37 -0.36 1.04
CA GLU A 12 31.10 -0.30 2.28
C GLU A 12 30.81 1.07 2.87
N HIS A 13 29.62 1.17 3.46
CA HIS A 13 29.26 2.32 4.25
C HIS A 13 30.25 2.31 5.39
N LEU A 14 31.18 3.22 5.32
CA LEU A 14 32.11 3.56 6.39
C LEU A 14 31.34 4.14 7.57
N TRP A 15 30.39 3.37 8.07
CA TRP A 15 29.74 3.67 9.32
C TRP A 15 30.73 3.31 10.42
N ASN A 16 31.04 4.29 11.20
CA ASN A 16 31.78 4.08 12.44
C ASN A 16 30.88 3.29 13.40
N ASN A 17 30.99 1.98 13.38
CA ASN A 17 30.07 0.96 13.84
C ASN A 17 29.84 0.88 15.35
N ASN A 18 30.10 1.92 16.13
CA ASN A 18 29.95 1.87 17.58
C ASN A 18 28.75 2.60 18.14
N GLU A 19 27.97 3.31 17.33
CA GLU A 19 26.73 3.92 17.79
C GLU A 19 25.53 3.06 17.34
N ARG A 20 24.80 2.54 18.33
CA ARG A 20 23.59 1.76 18.10
C ARG A 20 22.57 2.65 17.42
N ARG A 21 22.23 2.37 16.17
CA ARG A 21 21.24 3.10 15.41
C ARG A 21 19.84 2.97 16.05
N MET A 22 19.06 4.05 16.02
CA MET A 22 17.64 4.01 16.38
C MET A 22 16.89 3.08 15.45
N GLN A 23 16.00 2.27 16.01
CA GLN A 23 15.18 1.31 15.29
C GLN A 23 13.76 1.88 15.07
N PHE A 24 13.13 1.54 13.96
CA PHE A 24 11.78 2.01 13.63
C PHE A 24 10.73 1.56 14.66
N GLU A 25 10.95 0.41 15.30
CA GLU A 25 10.13 -0.06 16.42
C GLU A 25 10.05 0.95 17.56
N GLN A 26 11.16 1.62 17.88
CA GLN A 26 11.22 2.64 18.94
C GLN A 26 10.33 3.85 18.63
N VAL A 27 10.11 4.16 17.33
CA VAL A 27 9.15 5.19 16.92
C VAL A 27 7.72 4.73 17.19
N ALA A 28 7.41 3.47 16.88
CA ALA A 28 6.09 2.88 17.12
C ALA A 28 5.76 2.80 18.62
N GLU A 29 6.76 2.55 19.47
CA GLU A 29 6.65 2.52 20.93
C GLU A 29 6.61 3.93 21.55
N GLY A 30 6.95 4.98 20.80
CA GLY A 30 7.00 6.35 21.27
C GLY A 30 8.22 6.70 22.11
N SER A 31 9.26 5.86 22.12
CA SER A 31 10.53 6.13 22.83
C SER A 31 11.49 7.00 22.02
N VAL A 32 11.27 7.13 20.73
CA VAL A 32 11.98 7.99 19.78
C VAL A 32 10.94 8.72 18.92
N THR A 33 11.15 9.99 18.64
CA THR A 33 10.28 10.72 17.72
C THR A 33 10.61 10.35 16.25
N LEU A 34 9.63 10.51 15.36
CA LEU A 34 9.86 10.30 13.94
C LEU A 34 10.95 11.22 13.38
N ASP A 35 10.99 12.47 13.84
CA ASP A 35 11.98 13.47 13.39
C ASP A 35 13.41 13.05 13.81
N GLU A 36 13.60 12.60 15.05
CA GLU A 36 14.89 12.07 15.52
C GLU A 36 15.30 10.83 14.71
N PHE A 37 14.36 9.92 14.46
CA PHE A 37 14.62 8.73 13.67
C PHE A 37 15.03 9.08 12.24
N VAL A 38 14.32 9.99 11.57
CA VAL A 38 14.62 10.42 10.21
C VAL A 38 15.95 11.16 10.14
N ALA A 39 16.28 11.97 11.15
CA ALA A 39 17.52 12.75 11.18
C ALA A 39 18.81 11.89 11.24
N GLN A 40 18.73 10.62 11.62
CA GLN A 40 19.87 9.70 11.57
C GLN A 40 20.14 9.13 10.18
N LEU A 41 19.18 9.21 9.25
CA LEU A 41 19.29 8.60 7.93
C LEU A 41 20.15 9.48 7.01
N SER A 42 20.99 8.83 6.19
CA SER A 42 21.72 9.54 5.14
C SER A 42 20.82 9.91 3.96
N ASP A 43 21.29 10.81 3.12
CA ASP A 43 20.60 11.19 1.89
C ASP A 43 20.38 9.98 0.96
N GLU A 44 21.33 9.06 0.90
CA GLU A 44 21.23 7.82 0.13
C GLU A 44 20.16 6.89 0.69
N GLU A 45 20.06 6.76 2.01
CA GLU A 45 19.04 5.95 2.68
C GLU A 45 17.65 6.57 2.48
N LEU A 46 17.53 7.89 2.59
CA LEU A 46 16.28 8.61 2.31
C LEU A 46 15.86 8.43 0.85
N ALA A 47 16.79 8.53 -0.10
CA ALA A 47 16.52 8.28 -1.50
C ALA A 47 16.11 6.83 -1.76
N HIS A 48 16.74 5.85 -1.07
CA HIS A 48 16.37 4.44 -1.13
C HIS A 48 14.93 4.21 -0.67
N LEU A 49 14.52 4.81 0.44
CA LEU A 49 13.16 4.66 0.98
C LEU A 49 12.07 5.20 0.03
N LEU A 50 12.39 6.15 -0.85
CA LEU A 50 11.49 6.67 -1.87
C LEU A 50 11.38 5.76 -3.11
N GLY A 51 12.29 4.82 -3.27
CA GLY A 51 12.33 3.89 -4.39
C GLY A 51 11.45 2.66 -4.19
N GLY A 52 11.04 2.04 -5.31
CA GLY A 52 10.40 0.73 -5.27
C GLY A 52 11.38 -0.36 -4.87
N GLN A 53 10.89 -1.35 -4.11
CA GLN A 53 11.68 -2.47 -3.62
C GLN A 53 11.23 -3.78 -4.29
N PRO A 54 12.10 -4.80 -4.41
CA PRO A 54 11.75 -6.07 -5.02
C PRO A 54 10.52 -6.70 -4.38
N ASN A 55 9.71 -7.36 -5.20
CA ASN A 55 8.62 -8.20 -4.70
C ASN A 55 9.21 -9.43 -3.99
N THR A 56 8.86 -9.60 -2.73
CA THR A 56 9.29 -10.74 -1.89
C THR A 56 8.15 -11.66 -1.51
N GLY A 57 6.95 -11.43 -2.05
CA GLY A 57 5.74 -12.18 -1.71
C GLY A 57 4.90 -12.56 -2.92
N VAL A 58 3.62 -12.71 -2.69
CA VAL A 58 2.62 -13.12 -3.69
C VAL A 58 1.98 -11.93 -4.44
N ALA A 59 2.23 -10.70 -3.99
CA ALA A 59 1.66 -9.49 -4.56
C ALA A 59 2.07 -9.29 -6.03
N ASN A 60 1.24 -8.59 -6.79
CA ASN A 60 1.50 -8.31 -8.20
C ASN A 60 2.32 -7.03 -8.46
N THR A 61 2.69 -6.31 -7.40
CA THR A 61 3.44 -5.04 -7.47
C THR A 61 4.69 -5.08 -6.59
N PHE A 62 5.45 -3.99 -6.59
CA PHE A 62 6.66 -3.87 -5.81
C PHE A 62 6.37 -3.44 -4.36
N GLY A 63 7.38 -3.62 -3.48
CA GLY A 63 7.36 -3.08 -2.13
C GLY A 63 7.96 -1.68 -2.06
N PHE A 64 8.07 -1.16 -0.85
CA PHE A 64 8.79 0.06 -0.50
C PHE A 64 9.35 -0.04 0.93
N GLY A 65 10.20 0.89 1.31
CA GLY A 65 10.93 0.81 2.57
C GLY A 65 12.18 -0.04 2.45
N ASN A 66 12.25 -1.17 3.15
CA ASN A 66 13.35 -2.15 3.09
C ASN A 66 14.70 -1.58 3.51
N LEU A 67 14.77 -1.10 4.75
CA LEU A 67 16.01 -0.68 5.40
C LEU A 67 16.18 -1.46 6.72
N PRO A 68 16.59 -2.75 6.63
CA PRO A 68 16.60 -3.65 7.78
C PRO A 68 17.57 -3.22 8.89
N GLU A 69 18.61 -2.47 8.56
CA GLU A 69 19.57 -1.91 9.53
C GLU A 69 18.91 -0.96 10.52
N CYS A 70 17.81 -0.32 10.12
CA CYS A 70 16.98 0.56 10.95
C CYS A 70 15.65 -0.07 11.34
N GLY A 71 15.44 -1.36 11.08
CA GLY A 71 14.21 -2.06 11.39
C GLY A 71 13.03 -1.72 10.48
N ILE A 72 13.26 -1.10 9.31
CA ILE A 72 12.21 -0.81 8.34
C ILE A 72 12.04 -2.02 7.41
N PRO A 73 10.87 -2.70 7.46
CA PRO A 73 10.63 -3.85 6.58
C PRO A 73 10.38 -3.44 5.12
N ASN A 74 10.42 -4.42 4.22
CA ASN A 74 9.89 -4.25 2.87
C ASN A 74 8.35 -4.32 2.93
N PHE A 75 7.68 -3.19 2.82
CA PHE A 75 6.23 -3.11 2.82
C PHE A 75 5.69 -3.48 1.43
N MET A 76 5.18 -4.70 1.29
CA MET A 76 4.60 -5.13 0.02
C MET A 76 3.29 -4.41 -0.28
N THR A 77 3.12 -4.04 -1.54
CA THR A 77 1.90 -3.44 -2.06
C THR A 77 1.22 -4.40 -3.04
N ALA A 78 -0.09 -4.33 -3.14
CA ALA A 78 -0.83 -5.06 -4.18
C ALA A 78 -1.94 -4.21 -4.78
N ASP A 79 -2.12 -4.33 -6.08
CA ASP A 79 -3.18 -3.66 -6.82
C ASP A 79 -4.53 -4.35 -6.61
N GLY A 80 -5.60 -3.71 -7.03
CA GLY A 80 -6.92 -4.31 -7.14
C GLY A 80 -8.08 -3.54 -6.55
N PRO A 81 -8.57 -2.45 -7.20
CA PRO A 81 -9.77 -1.74 -6.76
C PRO A 81 -11.06 -2.59 -6.73
N ALA A 82 -11.12 -3.66 -7.49
CA ALA A 82 -12.23 -4.62 -7.49
C ALA A 82 -11.84 -6.01 -6.96
N GLY A 83 -10.80 -6.08 -6.15
CA GLY A 83 -10.29 -7.31 -5.53
C GLY A 83 -8.77 -7.35 -5.51
N LEU A 84 -8.23 -8.00 -4.49
CA LEU A 84 -6.79 -8.15 -4.35
C LEU A 84 -6.18 -8.91 -5.53
N ARG A 85 -5.11 -8.36 -6.12
CA ARG A 85 -4.39 -9.03 -7.21
C ARG A 85 -3.15 -9.75 -6.69
N ILE A 86 -3.15 -11.04 -6.88
CA ILE A 86 -2.04 -11.95 -6.59
C ILE A 86 -1.44 -12.42 -7.91
N LEU A 87 -0.15 -12.70 -7.93
CA LEU A 87 0.51 -13.31 -9.07
C LEU A 87 -0.13 -14.67 -9.37
N PRO A 88 -0.57 -14.92 -10.63
CA PRO A 88 -1.29 -16.15 -10.97
C PRO A 88 -0.54 -17.44 -10.62
N GLU A 89 0.79 -17.43 -10.74
CA GLU A 89 1.67 -18.54 -10.43
C GLU A 89 1.69 -18.95 -8.96
N CYS A 90 1.22 -18.07 -8.06
CA CYS A 90 1.13 -18.37 -6.64
C CYS A 90 -0.06 -19.28 -6.29
N GLY A 91 -1.00 -19.48 -7.22
CA GLY A 91 -2.15 -20.37 -7.02
C GLY A 91 -3.16 -19.91 -5.95
N VAL A 92 -3.09 -18.64 -5.54
CA VAL A 92 -4.01 -18.05 -4.56
C VAL A 92 -5.21 -17.46 -5.30
N CYS A 93 -6.41 -17.89 -4.91
CA CYS A 93 -7.66 -17.31 -5.38
C CYS A 93 -8.15 -16.26 -4.40
N THR A 94 -8.42 -15.06 -4.91
CA THR A 94 -8.96 -13.93 -4.15
C THR A 94 -10.38 -13.60 -4.59
N THR A 95 -11.12 -12.87 -3.76
CA THR A 95 -12.49 -12.47 -4.07
C THR A 95 -12.52 -11.37 -5.12
N ALA A 96 -13.30 -11.56 -6.17
CA ALA A 96 -13.67 -10.52 -7.12
C ALA A 96 -14.87 -9.73 -6.55
N TRP A 97 -14.59 -8.53 -6.07
CA TRP A 97 -15.61 -7.62 -5.55
C TRP A 97 -16.33 -6.87 -6.67
N PRO A 98 -17.55 -6.39 -6.45
CA PRO A 98 -18.20 -5.48 -7.39
C PRO A 98 -17.31 -4.27 -7.68
N CYS A 99 -17.33 -3.77 -8.91
CA CYS A 99 -16.55 -2.58 -9.26
C CYS A 99 -17.03 -1.34 -8.49
N ALA A 100 -16.18 -0.34 -8.36
CA ALA A 100 -16.46 0.86 -7.56
C ALA A 100 -17.74 1.59 -8.00
N THR A 101 -17.98 1.70 -9.30
CA THR A 101 -19.21 2.28 -9.85
C THR A 101 -20.46 1.53 -9.38
N LEU A 102 -20.43 0.19 -9.37
CA LEU A 102 -21.57 -0.61 -8.90
C LEU A 102 -21.77 -0.46 -7.39
N LEU A 103 -20.69 -0.43 -6.62
CA LEU A 103 -20.77 -0.14 -5.17
C LEU A 103 -21.38 1.24 -4.91
N ALA A 104 -20.99 2.26 -5.69
CA ALA A 104 -21.55 3.60 -5.58
C ALA A 104 -23.06 3.65 -5.89
N CYS A 105 -23.55 2.82 -6.81
CA CYS A 105 -24.97 2.70 -7.13
C CYS A 105 -25.84 2.23 -5.95
N THR A 106 -25.25 1.65 -4.93
CA THR A 106 -25.98 1.27 -3.70
C THR A 106 -26.35 2.47 -2.85
N TRP A 107 -25.67 3.59 -3.00
CA TRP A 107 -25.77 4.78 -2.14
C TRP A 107 -25.56 4.48 -0.65
N ASN A 108 -24.95 3.34 -0.35
CA ASN A 108 -24.77 2.84 1.01
C ASN A 108 -23.27 2.74 1.38
N PRO A 109 -22.72 3.71 2.14
CA PRO A 109 -21.32 3.68 2.59
C PRO A 109 -21.01 2.51 3.52
N GLU A 110 -21.99 1.94 4.23
CA GLU A 110 -21.78 0.81 5.14
C GLU A 110 -21.41 -0.45 4.36
N ILE A 111 -22.09 -0.72 3.23
CA ILE A 111 -21.72 -1.82 2.34
C ILE A 111 -20.29 -1.66 1.82
N VAL A 112 -19.90 -0.43 1.45
CA VAL A 112 -18.54 -0.16 0.95
C VAL A 112 -17.51 -0.35 2.07
N TYR A 113 -17.82 0.05 3.29
CA TYR A 113 -16.99 -0.23 4.46
C TYR A 113 -16.79 -1.73 4.66
N GLU A 114 -17.86 -2.52 4.61
CA GLU A 114 -17.80 -3.98 4.78
C GLU A 114 -16.97 -4.65 3.69
N VAL A 115 -17.11 -4.23 2.43
CA VAL A 115 -16.27 -4.71 1.32
C VAL A 115 -14.80 -4.37 1.58
N GLY A 116 -14.51 -3.15 2.02
CA GLY A 116 -13.16 -2.74 2.40
C GLY A 116 -12.56 -3.59 3.52
N ALA A 117 -13.34 -3.85 4.57
CA ALA A 117 -12.91 -4.66 5.70
C ALA A 117 -12.70 -6.13 5.30
N ALA A 118 -13.61 -6.70 4.51
CA ALA A 118 -13.50 -8.09 4.05
C ALA A 118 -12.33 -8.29 3.09
N GLY A 119 -12.15 -7.38 2.11
CA GLY A 119 -11.01 -7.44 1.21
C GLY A 119 -9.66 -7.26 1.92
N ALA A 120 -9.62 -6.38 2.92
CA ALA A 120 -8.39 -6.16 3.70
C ALA A 120 -8.00 -7.36 4.56
N LYS A 121 -8.93 -8.25 4.93
CA LYS A 121 -8.59 -9.54 5.56
C LYS A 121 -7.81 -10.42 4.60
N GLU A 122 -8.24 -10.52 3.34
CA GLU A 122 -7.49 -11.25 2.31
C GLU A 122 -6.09 -10.66 2.09
N VAL A 123 -5.98 -9.32 2.10
CA VAL A 123 -4.69 -8.61 1.99
C VAL A 123 -3.76 -9.02 3.13
N LYS A 124 -4.27 -9.01 4.36
CA LYS A 124 -3.53 -9.41 5.57
C LYS A 124 -3.11 -10.88 5.56
N GLU A 125 -4.01 -11.77 5.15
CA GLU A 125 -3.75 -13.22 5.04
C GLU A 125 -2.64 -13.53 4.02
N ASN A 126 -2.46 -12.66 3.03
CA ASN A 126 -1.41 -12.78 2.02
C ASN A 126 -0.13 -11.98 2.36
N ASN A 127 0.00 -11.51 3.60
CA ASN A 127 1.16 -10.78 4.11
C ASN A 127 1.51 -9.53 3.27
N ILE A 128 0.49 -8.78 2.87
CA ILE A 128 0.60 -7.54 2.11
C ILE A 128 0.25 -6.38 3.07
N ALA A 129 1.07 -5.34 3.06
CA ALA A 129 0.93 -4.22 3.98
C ALA A 129 0.02 -3.10 3.45
N VAL A 130 0.01 -2.93 2.13
CA VAL A 130 -0.70 -1.83 1.47
C VAL A 130 -1.53 -2.35 0.31
N TRP A 131 -2.82 -2.03 0.33
CA TRP A 131 -3.73 -2.29 -0.78
C TRP A 131 -3.93 -1.03 -1.61
N LEU A 132 -3.66 -1.10 -2.93
CA LEU A 132 -3.73 0.04 -3.85
C LEU A 132 -5.19 0.34 -4.25
N THR A 133 -6.00 0.65 -3.27
CA THR A 133 -7.43 1.00 -3.37
C THR A 133 -7.80 1.96 -2.23
N PRO A 134 -8.82 2.83 -2.37
CA PRO A 134 -9.73 3.01 -3.51
C PRO A 134 -9.15 3.86 -4.63
N ALA A 135 -9.61 3.63 -5.87
CA ALA A 135 -9.39 4.52 -7.00
C ALA A 135 -10.49 5.60 -7.00
N ILE A 136 -10.08 6.87 -6.99
CA ILE A 136 -10.99 7.98 -6.65
C ILE A 136 -11.10 9.08 -7.71
N ASN A 137 -10.52 8.90 -8.89
CA ASN A 137 -10.77 9.87 -9.95
C ASN A 137 -12.27 9.97 -10.24
N ILE A 138 -12.72 11.14 -10.63
CA ILE A 138 -14.10 11.35 -11.04
C ILE A 138 -14.29 11.00 -12.52
N HIS A 139 -15.48 10.53 -12.88
CA HIS A 139 -15.86 10.27 -14.27
C HIS A 139 -16.05 11.59 -15.02
N ARG A 140 -15.02 12.07 -15.72
CA ARG A 140 -15.07 13.33 -16.47
C ARG A 140 -15.44 13.13 -17.92
N THR A 141 -15.04 12.01 -18.50
CA THR A 141 -15.29 11.69 -19.90
C THR A 141 -15.49 10.19 -20.07
N PRO A 142 -16.43 9.76 -20.92
CA PRO A 142 -16.63 8.33 -21.22
C PRO A 142 -15.43 7.71 -21.95
N MET A 143 -14.53 8.52 -22.50
CA MET A 143 -13.33 8.07 -23.19
C MET A 143 -12.20 7.60 -22.26
N CYS A 144 -12.33 7.82 -20.95
CA CYS A 144 -11.33 7.35 -19.99
C CYS A 144 -11.42 5.83 -19.80
N GLY A 145 -10.37 5.10 -20.18
CA GLY A 145 -10.30 3.63 -20.09
C GLY A 145 -10.30 3.09 -18.65
N ARG A 146 -10.21 3.95 -17.64
CA ARG A 146 -10.18 3.57 -16.21
C ARG A 146 -11.46 3.92 -15.45
N ASN A 147 -12.50 4.40 -16.11
CA ASN A 147 -13.78 4.73 -15.45
C ASN A 147 -14.38 3.55 -14.66
N PHE A 148 -14.11 2.31 -15.08
CA PHE A 148 -14.61 1.11 -14.41
C PHE A 148 -14.17 0.97 -12.95
N GLU A 149 -13.03 1.56 -12.58
CA GLU A 149 -12.48 1.48 -11.21
C GLU A 149 -12.82 2.68 -10.32
N TYR A 150 -13.52 3.71 -10.87
CA TYR A 150 -13.90 4.91 -10.14
C TYR A 150 -15.37 4.86 -9.71
N TYR A 151 -15.71 5.61 -8.64
CA TYR A 151 -17.04 5.55 -8.05
C TYR A 151 -18.09 6.33 -8.83
N SER A 152 -17.83 7.60 -9.19
CA SER A 152 -18.83 8.51 -9.75
C SER A 152 -18.21 9.72 -10.45
N GLU A 153 -19.05 10.50 -11.14
CA GLU A 153 -18.73 11.86 -11.59
C GLU A 153 -18.92 12.90 -10.48
N ASP A 154 -19.70 12.59 -9.46
CA ASP A 154 -19.97 13.47 -8.32
C ASP A 154 -18.85 13.32 -7.25
N PRO A 155 -18.05 14.37 -7.01
CA PRO A 155 -16.97 14.31 -6.03
C PRO A 155 -17.46 14.11 -4.60
N TYR A 156 -18.68 14.54 -4.25
CA TYR A 156 -19.25 14.31 -2.93
C TYR A 156 -19.54 12.82 -2.71
N LEU A 157 -20.18 12.17 -3.68
CA LEU A 157 -20.43 10.73 -3.63
C LEU A 157 -19.10 9.94 -3.56
N VAL A 158 -18.12 10.30 -4.40
CA VAL A 158 -16.77 9.71 -4.36
C VAL A 158 -16.17 9.83 -2.97
N ALA A 159 -16.20 11.03 -2.36
CA ALA A 159 -15.61 11.26 -1.04
C ALA A 159 -16.28 10.39 0.05
N LYS A 160 -17.59 10.24 0.02
CA LYS A 160 -18.34 9.42 1.00
C LYS A 160 -18.05 7.94 0.85
N GLN A 161 -18.06 7.42 -0.37
CA GLN A 161 -17.83 6.01 -0.65
C GLN A 161 -16.34 5.64 -0.44
N ALA A 162 -15.43 6.44 -0.97
CA ALA A 162 -13.99 6.21 -0.78
C ALA A 162 -13.57 6.31 0.69
N GLY A 163 -14.12 7.28 1.42
CA GLY A 163 -13.88 7.40 2.87
C GLY A 163 -14.36 6.17 3.65
N ALA A 164 -15.49 5.57 3.26
CA ALA A 164 -15.97 4.32 3.84
C ALA A 164 -15.03 3.15 3.52
N MET A 165 -14.59 3.01 2.27
CA MET A 165 -13.62 2.00 1.85
C MET A 165 -12.31 2.10 2.65
N VAL A 166 -11.74 3.31 2.74
CA VAL A 166 -10.50 3.54 3.52
C VAL A 166 -10.68 3.11 4.97
N ARG A 167 -11.76 3.51 5.64
CA ARG A 167 -12.02 3.10 7.02
C ARG A 167 -12.20 1.59 7.16
N GLY A 168 -12.86 0.94 6.21
CA GLY A 168 -13.00 -0.51 6.18
C GLY A 168 -11.65 -1.21 6.09
N ILE A 169 -10.79 -0.78 5.16
CA ILE A 169 -9.44 -1.33 4.97
C ILE A 169 -8.59 -1.11 6.24
N GLN A 170 -8.56 0.10 6.76
CA GLN A 170 -7.77 0.44 7.94
C GLN A 170 -8.25 -0.25 9.22
N SER A 171 -9.53 -0.65 9.30
CA SER A 171 -10.04 -1.43 10.43
C SER A 171 -9.35 -2.79 10.59
N GLN A 172 -8.70 -3.29 9.55
CA GLN A 172 -7.93 -4.53 9.56
C GLN A 172 -6.41 -4.29 9.69
N HIS A 173 -5.98 -3.07 10.00
CA HIS A 173 -4.57 -2.64 10.08
C HIS A 173 -3.81 -2.78 8.75
N ILE A 174 -4.50 -2.61 7.64
CA ILE A 174 -3.93 -2.53 6.30
C ILE A 174 -3.94 -1.07 5.84
N ALA A 175 -2.86 -0.62 5.22
CA ALA A 175 -2.82 0.71 4.64
C ALA A 175 -3.62 0.76 3.34
N ALA A 176 -4.48 1.78 3.21
CA ALA A 176 -5.22 2.08 2.00
C ALA A 176 -4.47 3.12 1.17
N THR A 177 -4.65 3.09 -0.14
CA THR A 177 -4.07 4.06 -1.07
C THR A 177 -5.17 4.85 -1.75
N VAL A 178 -5.24 6.13 -1.49
CA VAL A 178 -6.12 7.07 -2.22
C VAL A 178 -5.46 7.33 -3.58
N LYS A 179 -5.97 6.67 -4.61
CA LYS A 179 -5.31 6.52 -5.92
C LYS A 179 -6.08 7.22 -7.06
#